data_17097b84285f71c897286ebd6ad3e2b1
#
_entry.id   17097b84285f71c897286ebd6ad3e2b1
#
_cell.length_a   1.000
_cell.length_b   1.000
_cell.length_c   1.000
_cell.angle_alpha   90.00
_cell.angle_beta   90.00
_cell.angle_gamma   90.00
#
_symmetry.space_group_name_H-M   'P 1'
#
loop_
_entity.id
_entity.type
_entity.pdbx_description
1 polymer ?
#
loop_
_entity_poly.entity_id
_entity_poly.type
_entity_poly.pdbx_seq_one_letter_code
_entity_poly.pdbx_strand_id
1 'polypeptide(L)'
;EGLRPGIFFSNSNIVPFREYSIRRDELIRYAAAHGLETIDDEYDHAAWLAFVRQLETIPVAESVEATNSGGAASHRQVQGSVIRIADMPERGPRCLECFKFRLLRAARYAVANGYTLLTTTLASSRWKDLEQVDTAGRWACDVVNGACDNESVTDLDSEVGPESLLSGRNKVLWWNQNWRRGGLQERRNALIKEWDMYN
;
A
#
# COMPACT_ATOMS: atom_id res chain seq x y z
N GLU A 1 23.37 2.69 11.04
CA GLU A 1 24.08 2.23 12.25
C GLU A 1 23.35 1.03 12.83
N GLY A 2 23.83 -0.21 12.55
CA GLY A 2 23.30 -1.43 13.14
C GLY A 2 22.02 -2.01 12.57
N LEU A 3 21.37 -1.36 11.59
CA LEU A 3 20.20 -1.92 10.92
C LEU A 3 20.61 -2.86 9.78
N ARG A 4 19.93 -4.00 9.68
CA ARG A 4 20.03 -4.92 8.54
C ARG A 4 18.76 -4.80 7.71
N PRO A 5 18.78 -4.08 6.58
CA PRO A 5 17.60 -3.92 5.74
C PRO A 5 17.34 -5.18 4.91
N GLY A 6 16.07 -5.60 4.87
CA GLY A 6 15.55 -6.49 3.84
C GLY A 6 14.66 -5.71 2.88
N ILE A 7 14.67 -6.03 1.60
CA ILE A 7 13.83 -5.41 0.59
C ILE A 7 12.67 -6.35 0.28
N PHE A 8 11.46 -5.93 0.60
CA PHE A 8 10.24 -6.67 0.27
C PHE A 8 9.57 -6.03 -0.96
N PHE A 9 9.61 -6.74 -2.10
CA PHE A 9 9.04 -6.26 -3.35
C PHE A 9 7.60 -6.74 -3.52
N SER A 10 6.63 -5.88 -3.26
CA SER A 10 5.20 -6.16 -3.37
C SER A 10 4.53 -5.13 -4.28
N ASN A 11 4.22 -5.51 -5.51
CA ASN A 11 3.71 -4.62 -6.56
C ASN A 11 2.62 -5.27 -7.42
N SER A 12 1.70 -6.02 -6.83
CA SER A 12 0.58 -6.69 -7.52
C SER A 12 -0.37 -5.72 -8.26
N ASN A 13 -0.22 -4.41 -8.00
CA ASN A 13 -0.95 -3.35 -8.72
C ASN A 13 -0.39 -3.04 -10.12
N ILE A 14 0.80 -3.52 -10.46
CA ILE A 14 1.43 -3.23 -11.76
C ILE A 14 0.92 -4.19 -12.82
N VAL A 15 0.41 -3.64 -13.92
CA VAL A 15 0.00 -4.38 -15.12
C VAL A 15 0.57 -3.67 -16.36
N PRO A 16 0.86 -4.41 -17.44
CA PRO A 16 0.84 -5.86 -17.58
C PRO A 16 1.95 -6.57 -16.77
N PHE A 17 1.87 -7.88 -16.60
CA PHE A 17 2.86 -8.66 -15.85
C PHE A 17 4.31 -8.44 -16.33
N ARG A 18 4.51 -8.19 -17.62
CA ARG A 18 5.82 -7.85 -18.17
C ARG A 18 6.43 -6.60 -17.50
N GLU A 19 5.62 -5.58 -17.23
CA GLU A 19 6.06 -4.36 -16.56
C GLU A 19 6.46 -4.63 -15.10
N TYR A 20 5.68 -5.47 -14.42
CA TYR A 20 6.03 -5.96 -13.09
C TYR A 20 7.40 -6.67 -13.10
N SER A 21 7.58 -7.63 -14.02
CA SER A 21 8.81 -8.43 -14.10
C SER A 21 10.06 -7.57 -14.34
N ILE A 22 10.00 -6.62 -15.26
CA ILE A 22 11.12 -5.71 -15.54
C ILE A 22 11.55 -4.96 -14.27
N ARG A 23 10.60 -4.39 -13.54
CA ARG A 23 10.88 -3.63 -12.31
C ARG A 23 11.42 -4.50 -11.18
N ARG A 24 10.88 -5.71 -11.05
CA ARG A 24 11.34 -6.70 -10.09
C ARG A 24 12.79 -7.11 -10.38
N ASP A 25 13.07 -7.50 -11.60
CA ASP A 25 14.38 -8.03 -11.99
C ASP A 25 15.47 -6.97 -11.88
N GLU A 26 15.17 -5.71 -12.17
CA GLU A 26 16.08 -4.59 -11.91
C GLU A 26 16.37 -4.39 -10.43
N LEU A 27 15.33 -4.44 -9.59
CA LEU A 27 15.52 -4.32 -8.15
C LEU A 27 16.40 -5.45 -7.61
N ILE A 28 16.14 -6.69 -8.04
CA ILE A 28 16.93 -7.86 -7.63
C ILE A 28 18.39 -7.69 -8.07
N ARG A 29 18.63 -7.28 -9.31
CA ARG A 29 19.98 -7.01 -9.84
C ARG A 29 20.72 -5.97 -9.01
N TYR A 30 20.06 -4.85 -8.71
CA TYR A 30 20.65 -3.78 -7.90
C TYR A 30 20.93 -4.23 -6.46
N ALA A 31 19.95 -4.87 -5.82
CA ALA A 31 20.07 -5.34 -4.44
C ALA A 31 21.20 -6.36 -4.28
N ALA A 32 21.30 -7.32 -5.20
CA ALA A 32 22.35 -8.33 -5.20
C ALA A 32 23.75 -7.71 -5.29
N ALA A 33 23.94 -6.70 -6.15
CA ALA A 33 25.21 -5.99 -6.28
C ALA A 33 25.62 -5.22 -5.01
N HIS A 34 24.67 -4.94 -4.12
CA HIS A 34 24.89 -4.26 -2.83
C HIS A 34 24.83 -5.20 -1.63
N GLY A 35 24.71 -6.52 -1.85
CA GLY A 35 24.59 -7.50 -0.77
C GLY A 35 23.33 -7.35 0.07
N LEU A 36 22.24 -6.81 -0.51
CA LEU A 36 20.96 -6.63 0.18
C LEU A 36 20.06 -7.84 -0.07
N GLU A 37 19.43 -8.31 1.00
CA GLU A 37 18.42 -9.35 0.91
C GLU A 37 17.17 -8.81 0.20
N THR A 38 16.66 -9.57 -0.76
CA THR A 38 15.44 -9.24 -1.49
C THR A 38 14.44 -10.38 -1.38
N ILE A 39 13.24 -10.04 -0.98
CA ILE A 39 12.09 -10.92 -0.90
C ILE A 39 11.12 -10.52 -2.02
N ASP A 40 10.87 -11.43 -2.95
CA ASP A 40 9.88 -11.27 -4.01
C ASP A 40 8.53 -11.76 -3.49
N ASP A 41 7.62 -10.82 -3.26
CA ASP A 41 6.25 -11.13 -2.87
C ASP A 41 5.50 -11.76 -4.03
N GLU A 42 4.58 -12.67 -3.74
CA GLU A 42 3.73 -13.27 -4.75
C GLU A 42 2.95 -12.20 -5.54
N TYR A 43 3.07 -12.28 -6.88
CA TYR A 43 2.30 -11.41 -7.76
C TYR A 43 0.86 -11.91 -7.86
N ASP A 44 -0.04 -11.24 -7.16
CA ASP A 44 -1.47 -11.52 -7.21
C ASP A 44 -2.27 -10.25 -7.53
N HIS A 45 -2.39 -9.98 -8.84
CA HIS A 45 -3.17 -8.83 -9.32
C HIS A 45 -4.66 -9.01 -9.05
N ALA A 46 -5.17 -10.24 -9.03
CA ALA A 46 -6.57 -10.51 -8.78
C ALA A 46 -6.95 -10.19 -7.33
N ALA A 47 -6.14 -10.59 -6.35
CA ALA A 47 -6.34 -10.23 -4.96
C ALA A 47 -6.23 -8.72 -4.73
N TRP A 48 -5.23 -8.06 -5.35
CA TRP A 48 -5.14 -6.60 -5.28
C TRP A 48 -6.39 -5.93 -5.83
N LEU A 49 -6.89 -6.39 -6.99
CA LEU A 49 -8.07 -5.82 -7.62
C LEU A 49 -9.33 -6.05 -6.77
N ALA A 50 -9.49 -7.25 -6.18
CA ALA A 50 -10.58 -7.55 -5.27
C ALA A 50 -10.57 -6.63 -4.04
N PHE A 51 -9.38 -6.41 -3.47
CA PHE A 51 -9.21 -5.53 -2.31
C PHE A 51 -9.61 -4.08 -2.61
N VAL A 52 -9.15 -3.51 -3.72
CA VAL A 52 -9.48 -2.11 -4.03
C VAL A 52 -10.92 -1.93 -4.54
N ARG A 53 -11.53 -2.98 -5.12
CA ARG A 53 -12.94 -2.97 -5.58
C ARG A 53 -13.96 -2.84 -4.45
N GLN A 54 -13.58 -3.08 -3.21
CA GLN A 54 -14.46 -2.80 -2.07
C GLN A 54 -14.90 -1.34 -2.03
N LEU A 55 -14.09 -0.41 -2.60
CA LEU A 55 -14.46 1.01 -2.73
C LEU A 55 -15.63 1.24 -3.70
N GLU A 56 -15.88 0.36 -4.68
CA GLU A 56 -16.97 0.51 -5.63
C GLU A 56 -18.36 0.28 -4.99
N THR A 57 -18.39 -0.33 -3.80
CA THR A 57 -19.62 -0.63 -3.06
C THR A 57 -20.05 0.47 -2.09
N ILE A 58 -19.20 1.49 -1.89
CA ILE A 58 -19.50 2.58 -0.97
C ILE A 58 -20.41 3.59 -1.69
N PRO A 59 -21.67 3.80 -1.23
CA PRO A 59 -22.54 4.81 -1.80
C PRO A 59 -21.91 6.20 -1.63
N VAL A 60 -21.82 6.95 -2.73
CA VAL A 60 -21.42 8.36 -2.64
C VAL A 60 -22.56 9.12 -1.94
N ALA A 61 -22.32 9.55 -0.71
CA ALA A 61 -23.20 10.51 -0.07
C ALA A 61 -23.05 11.85 -0.84
N GLU A 62 -24.04 12.20 -1.66
CA GLU A 62 -24.12 13.54 -2.21
C GLU A 62 -24.34 14.51 -1.04
N SER A 63 -23.33 15.34 -0.79
CA SER A 63 -23.51 16.54 0.03
C SER A 63 -24.38 17.52 -0.75
N VAL A 64 -25.71 17.39 -0.58
CA VAL A 64 -26.66 18.37 -1.10
C VAL A 64 -26.62 19.57 -0.17
N GLU A 65 -25.88 20.61 -0.56
CA GLU A 65 -26.16 21.95 -0.05
C GLU A 65 -27.55 22.36 -0.54
N ALA A 66 -28.53 22.22 0.36
CA ALA A 66 -29.89 22.70 0.10
C ALA A 66 -29.89 24.22 0.12
N THR A 67 -29.77 24.86 -1.05
CA THR A 67 -30.24 26.21 -1.21
C THR A 67 -31.77 26.18 -1.34
N ASN A 68 -32.43 26.69 -0.31
CA ASN A 68 -33.87 26.89 -0.23
C ASN A 68 -34.37 27.78 -1.37
N SER A 69 -35.16 27.22 -2.30
CA SER A 69 -36.19 27.97 -3.01
C SER A 69 -37.29 27.00 -3.45
N GLY A 70 -38.49 27.28 -3.01
CA GLY A 70 -39.66 26.39 -3.05
C GLY A 70 -40.09 25.93 -4.44
N GLY A 71 -40.52 24.67 -4.49
CA GLY A 71 -41.18 24.06 -5.64
C GLY A 71 -41.34 22.58 -5.46
N ALA A 72 -42.56 22.07 -5.60
CA ALA A 72 -43.07 20.70 -5.49
C ALA A 72 -42.07 19.53 -5.50
N ALA A 73 -42.12 18.71 -4.47
CA ALA A 73 -41.36 17.50 -4.30
C ALA A 73 -41.76 16.43 -5.33
N SER A 74 -41.01 16.27 -6.40
CA SER A 74 -40.97 15.02 -7.15
C SER A 74 -39.90 14.12 -6.51
N HIS A 75 -40.28 12.96 -5.99
CA HIS A 75 -39.38 11.93 -5.53
C HIS A 75 -38.52 11.45 -6.71
N ARG A 76 -37.38 12.09 -6.90
CA ARG A 76 -36.32 11.59 -7.76
C ARG A 76 -35.56 10.53 -6.94
N GLN A 77 -35.77 9.28 -7.27
CA GLN A 77 -34.89 8.19 -6.78
C GLN A 77 -33.47 8.51 -7.22
N VAL A 78 -32.64 8.97 -6.28
CA VAL A 78 -31.20 9.12 -6.49
C VAL A 78 -30.63 7.69 -6.52
N GLN A 79 -30.47 7.15 -7.71
CA GLN A 79 -29.65 5.96 -7.91
C GLN A 79 -28.22 6.37 -7.55
N GLY A 80 -27.70 5.91 -6.41
CA GLY A 80 -26.32 6.13 -6.01
C GLY A 80 -25.38 5.70 -7.13
N SER A 81 -24.65 6.66 -7.71
CA SER A 81 -23.67 6.36 -8.75
C SER A 81 -22.49 5.64 -8.11
N VAL A 82 -22.24 4.41 -8.54
CA VAL A 82 -21.06 3.65 -8.15
C VAL A 82 -19.86 4.24 -8.89
N ILE A 83 -18.88 4.78 -8.16
CA ILE A 83 -17.63 5.26 -8.77
C ILE A 83 -16.75 4.06 -9.08
N ARG A 84 -16.40 3.88 -10.35
CA ARG A 84 -15.48 2.80 -10.76
C ARG A 84 -14.04 3.15 -10.34
N ILE A 85 -13.28 2.16 -9.93
CA ILE A 85 -11.87 2.30 -9.54
C ILE A 85 -11.04 3.01 -10.61
N ALA A 86 -11.32 2.73 -11.89
CA ALA A 86 -10.61 3.34 -13.02
C ALA A 86 -10.79 4.86 -13.09
N ASP A 87 -11.93 5.36 -12.60
CA ASP A 87 -12.29 6.78 -12.66
C ASP A 87 -11.83 7.55 -11.41
N MET A 88 -11.28 6.85 -10.40
CA MET A 88 -10.79 7.49 -9.18
C MET A 88 -9.47 8.23 -9.45
N PRO A 89 -9.36 9.49 -8.99
CA PRO A 89 -8.17 10.31 -9.21
C PRO A 89 -6.94 9.74 -8.47
N GLU A 90 -5.74 10.14 -8.92
CA GLU A 90 -4.53 9.96 -8.13
C GLU A 90 -4.65 10.67 -6.78
N ARG A 91 -4.04 10.09 -5.74
CA ARG A 91 -4.15 10.51 -4.34
C ARG A 91 -5.57 10.38 -3.76
N GLY A 92 -6.48 9.73 -4.49
CA GLY A 92 -7.82 9.41 -4.01
C GLY A 92 -7.84 8.13 -3.16
N PRO A 93 -9.06 7.67 -2.78
CA PRO A 93 -9.24 6.49 -1.92
C PRO A 93 -8.56 5.23 -2.46
N ARG A 94 -8.57 5.02 -3.79
CA ARG A 94 -7.89 3.90 -4.42
C ARG A 94 -6.40 3.84 -4.07
N CYS A 95 -5.71 5.00 -4.00
CA CYS A 95 -4.29 5.03 -3.66
C CYS A 95 -4.06 4.59 -2.22
N LEU A 96 -4.89 5.05 -1.29
CA LEU A 96 -4.81 4.65 0.11
C LEU A 96 -4.99 3.13 0.26
N GLU A 97 -6.03 2.55 -0.35
CA GLU A 97 -6.27 1.10 -0.27
C GLU A 97 -5.15 0.29 -0.97
N CYS A 98 -4.63 0.77 -2.09
CA CYS A 98 -3.46 0.17 -2.73
C CYS A 98 -2.23 0.16 -1.78
N PHE A 99 -2.00 1.23 -1.02
CA PHE A 99 -0.92 1.27 -0.04
C PHE A 99 -1.18 0.33 1.12
N LYS A 100 -2.41 0.28 1.63
CA LYS A 100 -2.81 -0.65 2.70
C LYS A 100 -2.57 -2.10 2.28
N PHE A 101 -3.02 -2.52 1.10
CA PHE A 101 -2.81 -3.86 0.59
C PHE A 101 -1.32 -4.25 0.60
N ARG A 102 -0.48 -3.41 0.02
CA ARG A 102 0.96 -3.66 -0.13
C ARG A 102 1.69 -3.65 1.20
N LEU A 103 1.40 -2.67 2.05
CA LEU A 103 2.06 -2.51 3.36
C LEU A 103 1.61 -3.57 4.36
N LEU A 104 0.37 -4.06 4.27
CA LEU A 104 -0.09 -5.17 5.10
C LEU A 104 0.67 -6.47 4.77
N ARG A 105 0.88 -6.77 3.49
CA ARG A 105 1.68 -7.95 3.08
C ARG A 105 3.12 -7.82 3.61
N ALA A 106 3.73 -6.66 3.47
CA ALA A 106 5.05 -6.39 4.01
C ALA A 106 5.11 -6.49 5.55
N ALA A 107 4.10 -5.97 6.25
CA ALA A 107 4.01 -6.05 7.70
C ALA A 107 3.84 -7.50 8.19
N ARG A 108 3.00 -8.31 7.52
CA ARG A 108 2.85 -9.74 7.81
C ARG A 108 4.16 -10.49 7.64
N TYR A 109 4.86 -10.25 6.54
CA TYR A 109 6.18 -10.83 6.31
C TYR A 109 7.17 -10.41 7.40
N ALA A 110 7.18 -9.13 7.77
CA ALA A 110 8.05 -8.59 8.81
C ALA A 110 7.86 -9.31 10.16
N VAL A 111 6.60 -9.45 10.62
CA VAL A 111 6.30 -10.19 11.87
C VAL A 111 6.76 -11.65 11.78
N ALA A 112 6.44 -12.33 10.67
CA ALA A 112 6.75 -13.75 10.50
C ALA A 112 8.26 -14.04 10.47
N ASN A 113 9.07 -13.05 10.05
CA ASN A 113 10.52 -13.20 9.88
C ASN A 113 11.34 -12.39 10.90
N GLY A 114 10.71 -11.88 11.96
CA GLY A 114 11.41 -11.22 13.07
C GLY A 114 11.95 -9.81 12.77
N TYR A 115 11.46 -9.16 11.71
CA TYR A 115 11.74 -7.75 11.49
C TYR A 115 10.94 -6.89 12.46
N THR A 116 11.57 -5.87 13.00
CA THR A 116 10.98 -5.00 14.02
C THR A 116 10.64 -3.61 13.51
N LEU A 117 11.07 -3.28 12.29
CA LEU A 117 10.89 -1.95 11.70
C LEU A 117 10.44 -2.07 10.25
N LEU A 118 9.37 -1.37 9.90
CA LEU A 118 8.84 -1.28 8.53
C LEU A 118 8.87 0.15 8.03
N THR A 119 9.41 0.34 6.83
CA THR A 119 9.34 1.59 6.08
C THR A 119 9.07 1.30 4.61
N THR A 120 8.86 2.34 3.79
CA THR A 120 8.58 2.16 2.37
C THR A 120 9.22 3.21 1.49
N THR A 121 9.65 2.80 0.29
CA THR A 121 10.11 3.71 -0.76
C THR A 121 8.97 4.43 -1.50
N LEU A 122 7.70 4.10 -1.25
CA LEU A 122 6.55 4.87 -1.76
C LEU A 122 6.66 6.36 -1.42
N ALA A 123 7.20 6.67 -0.24
CA ALA A 123 7.43 8.03 0.22
C ALA A 123 8.49 8.81 -0.57
N SER A 124 9.24 8.17 -1.49
CA SER A 124 10.19 8.86 -2.37
C SER A 124 9.51 9.50 -3.60
N SER A 125 8.35 9.02 -4.01
CA SER A 125 7.64 9.49 -5.20
C SER A 125 6.87 10.79 -4.93
N ARG A 126 7.18 11.85 -5.68
CA ARG A 126 6.46 13.14 -5.61
C ARG A 126 4.96 13.05 -5.97
N TRP A 127 4.57 11.98 -6.67
CA TRP A 127 3.19 11.75 -7.10
C TRP A 127 2.33 11.10 -6.01
N LYS A 128 2.94 10.60 -4.95
CA LYS A 128 2.23 9.94 -3.85
C LYS A 128 1.97 10.93 -2.72
N ASP A 129 0.83 10.79 -2.08
CA ASP A 129 0.50 11.53 -0.87
C ASP A 129 1.21 10.89 0.31
N LEU A 130 2.02 11.68 1.05
CA LEU A 130 2.80 11.17 2.18
C LEU A 130 1.93 10.84 3.39
N GLU A 131 0.84 11.58 3.58
CA GLU A 131 -0.10 11.33 4.67
C GLU A 131 -0.83 10.00 4.46
N GLN A 132 -1.27 9.73 3.22
CA GLN A 132 -1.87 8.43 2.88
C GLN A 132 -0.88 7.27 3.06
N VAL A 133 0.38 7.46 2.68
CA VAL A 133 1.42 6.44 2.88
C VAL A 133 1.66 6.19 4.36
N ASP A 134 1.72 7.25 5.18
CA ASP A 134 1.91 7.14 6.63
C ASP A 134 0.70 6.46 7.30
N THR A 135 -0.51 6.87 6.94
CA THR A 135 -1.76 6.27 7.42
C THR A 135 -1.82 4.77 7.11
N ALA A 136 -1.50 4.38 5.88
CA ALA A 136 -1.50 2.97 5.48
C ALA A 136 -0.42 2.16 6.22
N GLY A 137 0.75 2.74 6.44
CA GLY A 137 1.85 2.08 7.14
C GLY A 137 1.56 1.85 8.62
N ARG A 138 1.02 2.85 9.31
CA ARG A 138 0.57 2.72 10.71
C ARG A 138 -0.50 1.65 10.82
N TRP A 139 -1.56 1.76 10.01
CA TRP A 139 -2.64 0.79 9.98
C TRP A 139 -2.12 -0.65 9.76
N ALA A 140 -1.22 -0.86 8.81
CA ALA A 140 -0.68 -2.19 8.54
C ALA A 140 0.09 -2.77 9.74
N CYS A 141 0.90 -1.95 10.42
CA CYS A 141 1.61 -2.35 11.63
C CYS A 141 0.65 -2.61 12.79
N ASP A 142 -0.38 -1.79 12.96
CA ASP A 142 -1.38 -1.97 14.01
C ASP A 142 -2.17 -3.28 13.83
N VAL A 143 -2.58 -3.59 12.59
CA VAL A 143 -3.26 -4.86 12.26
C VAL A 143 -2.41 -6.06 12.67
N VAL A 144 -1.13 -6.11 12.27
CA VAL A 144 -0.28 -7.28 12.56
C VAL A 144 0.17 -7.36 14.02
N ASN A 145 0.16 -6.24 14.73
CA ASN A 145 0.44 -6.18 16.16
C ASN A 145 -0.78 -6.50 17.05
N GLY A 146 -1.96 -6.71 16.44
CA GLY A 146 -3.20 -6.97 17.17
C GLY A 146 -3.82 -5.74 17.85
N ALA A 147 -3.45 -4.53 17.41
CA ALA A 147 -3.95 -3.27 17.97
C ALA A 147 -5.28 -2.82 17.33
N CYS A 148 -5.71 -3.43 16.23
CA CYS A 148 -7.01 -3.16 15.61
C CYS A 148 -8.01 -4.23 16.01
N ASP A 149 -9.03 -3.83 16.74
CA ASP A 149 -10.22 -4.64 16.97
C ASP A 149 -10.89 -4.97 15.62
N ASN A 150 -11.30 -6.18 15.49
CA ASN A 150 -11.61 -7.03 14.35
C ASN A 150 -12.83 -6.59 13.52
N GLU A 151 -12.85 -5.42 12.91
CA GLU A 151 -14.04 -5.00 12.14
C GLU A 151 -13.89 -4.90 10.62
N SER A 152 -12.96 -5.47 9.96
CA SER A 152 -12.97 -5.57 8.48
C SER A 152 -11.70 -6.15 7.86
N VAL A 153 -11.09 -7.14 8.45
CA VAL A 153 -10.07 -7.93 7.73
C VAL A 153 -10.73 -9.22 7.25
N THR A 154 -11.52 -9.11 6.18
CA THR A 154 -12.04 -10.27 5.47
C THR A 154 -10.88 -11.03 4.84
N ASP A 155 -10.85 -12.31 5.10
CA ASP A 155 -10.02 -13.39 4.63
C ASP A 155 -9.26 -13.11 3.32
N LEU A 156 -8.00 -12.76 3.44
CA LEU A 156 -7.07 -12.77 2.33
C LEU A 156 -6.04 -13.91 2.42
N ASP A 157 -6.16 -14.83 3.36
CA ASP A 157 -5.46 -16.14 3.33
C ASP A 157 -5.85 -16.98 4.55
N SER A 158 -6.66 -18.01 4.33
CA SER A 158 -7.28 -18.88 5.34
C SER A 158 -6.38 -20.02 5.83
N GLU A 159 -5.08 -19.88 5.96
CA GLU A 159 -4.24 -20.99 6.42
C GLU A 159 -3.35 -20.74 7.66
N VAL A 160 -3.44 -19.58 8.30
CA VAL A 160 -2.72 -19.36 9.58
C VAL A 160 -3.70 -18.96 10.65
N GLY A 161 -4.07 -19.90 11.49
CA GLY A 161 -4.99 -19.70 12.60
C GLY A 161 -4.53 -18.61 13.57
N PRO A 162 -5.46 -17.81 14.13
CA PRO A 162 -5.16 -16.64 14.97
C PRO A 162 -4.44 -16.96 16.29
N GLU A 163 -4.48 -18.19 16.76
CA GLU A 163 -3.87 -18.57 18.05
C GLU A 163 -2.35 -18.75 18.02
N SER A 164 -1.76 -18.96 16.85
CA SER A 164 -0.29 -19.09 16.70
C SER A 164 0.43 -17.74 16.77
N LEU A 165 -0.29 -16.62 16.65
CA LEU A 165 0.27 -15.29 16.45
C LEU A 165 0.50 -14.48 17.75
N LEU A 166 0.02 -14.91 18.90
CA LEU A 166 -0.09 -14.05 20.11
C LEU A 166 0.92 -14.29 21.22
N SER A 167 1.84 -15.25 21.08
CA SER A 167 2.80 -15.56 22.18
C SER A 167 4.22 -15.11 21.85
N GLY A 168 4.64 -13.97 22.39
CA GLY A 168 6.06 -13.59 22.50
C GLY A 168 6.68 -12.90 21.29
N ARG A 169 5.92 -12.33 20.36
CA ARG A 169 6.46 -11.76 19.11
C ARG A 169 6.95 -10.33 19.24
N ASN A 170 8.03 -10.05 18.56
CA ASN A 170 8.53 -8.70 18.35
C ASN A 170 7.47 -7.88 17.56
N LYS A 171 7.09 -6.72 18.11
CA LYS A 171 6.21 -5.80 17.40
C LYS A 171 6.93 -5.19 16.22
N VAL A 172 6.20 -4.98 15.12
CA VAL A 172 6.68 -4.23 13.97
C VAL A 172 6.27 -2.77 14.13
N LEU A 173 7.25 -1.87 14.09
CA LEU A 173 7.03 -0.44 14.22
C LEU A 173 7.08 0.22 12.85
N TRP A 174 6.13 1.12 12.59
CA TRP A 174 6.15 1.94 11.40
C TRP A 174 7.17 3.07 11.53
N TRP A 175 8.10 3.15 10.56
CA TRP A 175 9.07 4.23 10.44
C TRP A 175 8.65 5.20 9.34
N ASN A 176 8.03 6.31 9.73
CA ASN A 176 7.63 7.38 8.83
C ASN A 176 8.85 8.17 8.34
N GLN A 177 9.39 7.78 7.19
CA GLN A 177 10.55 8.42 6.59
C GLN A 177 10.18 9.15 5.31
N ASN A 178 10.48 10.43 5.26
CA ASN A 178 10.33 11.25 4.05
C ASN A 178 11.60 11.18 3.18
N TRP A 179 11.62 10.26 2.22
CA TRP A 179 12.73 10.05 1.30
C TRP A 179 12.89 11.14 0.23
N ARG A 180 12.15 12.24 0.29
CA ARG A 180 12.26 13.38 -0.64
C ARG A 180 13.21 14.47 -0.12
N ARG A 181 13.66 14.39 1.14
CA ARG A 181 14.51 15.38 1.81
C ARG A 181 15.98 14.94 1.83
N GLY A 182 16.87 15.89 2.10
CA GLY A 182 18.28 15.60 2.35
C GLY A 182 19.08 15.11 1.15
N GLY A 183 18.75 15.56 -0.08
CA GLY A 183 19.49 15.17 -1.29
C GLY A 183 19.17 13.77 -1.83
N LEU A 184 18.21 13.06 -1.22
CA LEU A 184 17.88 11.69 -1.61
C LEU A 184 17.24 11.60 -3.01
N GLN A 185 16.54 12.65 -3.46
CA GLN A 185 15.99 12.71 -4.82
C GLN A 185 17.11 12.81 -5.87
N GLU A 186 18.10 13.65 -5.62
CA GLU A 186 19.26 13.83 -6.48
C GLU A 186 20.08 12.54 -6.55
N ARG A 187 20.29 11.90 -5.39
CA ARG A 187 20.99 10.61 -5.31
C ARG A 187 20.23 9.52 -6.07
N ARG A 188 18.90 9.43 -5.93
CA ARG A 188 18.06 8.52 -6.70
C ARG A 188 18.24 8.73 -8.21
N ASN A 189 18.16 9.99 -8.67
CA ASN A 189 18.31 10.30 -10.10
C ASN A 189 19.69 9.96 -10.63
N ALA A 190 20.73 10.14 -9.82
CA ALA A 190 22.09 9.73 -10.16
C ALA A 190 22.20 8.21 -10.31
N LEU A 191 21.65 7.44 -9.37
CA LEU A 191 21.65 5.97 -9.41
C LEU A 191 20.89 5.41 -10.62
N ILE A 192 19.76 6.00 -10.99
CA ILE A 192 19.00 5.58 -12.18
C ILE A 192 19.88 5.69 -13.43
N LYS A 193 20.66 6.77 -13.56
CA LYS A 193 21.57 6.96 -14.70
C LYS A 193 22.79 6.04 -14.63
N GLU A 194 23.39 5.92 -13.44
CA GLU A 194 24.58 5.10 -13.20
C GLU A 194 24.33 3.62 -13.52
N TRP A 195 23.14 3.13 -13.21
CA TRP A 195 22.76 1.72 -13.34
C TRP A 195 21.89 1.43 -14.57
N ASP A 196 21.65 2.44 -15.42
CA ASP A 196 20.76 2.34 -16.59
C ASP A 196 19.42 1.68 -16.23
N MET A 197 18.80 2.18 -15.15
CA MET A 197 17.56 1.60 -14.64
C MET A 197 16.36 2.02 -15.47
N TYR A 198 15.43 1.10 -15.62
CA TYR A 198 14.12 1.34 -16.23
C TYR A 198 13.35 2.43 -15.45
N ASN A 199 12.85 3.43 -16.16
CA ASN A 199 12.19 4.60 -15.54
C ASN A 199 10.75 4.77 -16.05
#